data_c342e0e5efa8b7c316c890fc74bb98ee
#
_entry.id   c342e0e5efa8b7c316c890fc74bb98ee
#
_cell.length_a   1.000
_cell.length_b   1.000
_cell.length_c   1.000
_cell.angle_alpha   90.00
_cell.angle_beta   90.00
_cell.angle_gamma   90.00
#
_symmetry.space_group_name_H-M   'P 1'
#
loop_
_entity.id
_entity.type
_entity.pdbx_description
1 polymer ?
#
loop_
_entity_poly.entity_id
_entity_poly.type
_entity_poly.pdbx_seq_one_letter_code
_entity_poly.pdbx_strand_id
1 'polypeptide(L)'
;HSKFGKIDVLINSAGHGPKGGILEISDDDWIKGMEVYFLNVVRAARVITPIMQKQKNGSIINISTFAIFEPDSNFPTSGAFRSSLAAFTKIYSDKYATDNIRMNNILPGFIDSLPTKEEFLKKIPLKRYGKVSEISSVVEMLASEGGAYITGQNIRVDGGITRSV
;
A
#
# COMPACT_ATOMS: atom_id res chain seq x y z
N HIS A 1 -10.34 10.43 17.13
CA HIS A 1 -11.29 11.53 16.84
C HIS A 1 -11.76 12.22 18.13
N SER A 2 -12.18 11.45 19.14
CA SER A 2 -12.70 12.01 20.41
C SER A 2 -11.71 12.95 21.13
N LYS A 3 -10.41 12.71 21.02
CA LYS A 3 -9.37 13.51 21.68
C LYS A 3 -9.01 14.80 20.92
N PHE A 4 -8.94 14.75 19.58
CA PHE A 4 -8.41 15.85 18.76
C PHE A 4 -9.47 16.47 17.82
N GLY A 5 -10.68 15.93 17.76
CA GLY A 5 -11.79 16.42 16.94
C GLY A 5 -11.66 16.18 15.44
N LYS A 6 -10.49 15.73 14.96
CA LYS A 6 -10.20 15.50 13.54
C LYS A 6 -9.27 14.31 13.31
N ILE A 7 -9.25 13.80 12.08
CA ILE A 7 -8.29 12.82 11.58
C ILE A 7 -7.90 13.25 10.17
N ASP A 8 -6.66 13.67 9.99
CA ASP A 8 -6.17 14.21 8.73
C ASP A 8 -5.55 13.13 7.84
N VAL A 9 -4.92 12.12 8.46
CA VAL A 9 -4.19 11.08 7.75
C VAL A 9 -4.50 9.70 8.34
N LEU A 10 -4.71 8.71 7.46
CA LEU A 10 -4.75 7.29 7.80
C LEU A 10 -3.62 6.57 7.05
N ILE A 11 -2.75 5.88 7.78
CA ILE A 11 -1.72 5.02 7.19
C ILE A 11 -2.06 3.57 7.49
N ASN A 12 -2.28 2.78 6.43
CA ASN A 12 -2.51 1.34 6.52
C ASN A 12 -1.20 0.62 6.21
N SER A 13 -0.69 -0.14 7.19
CA SER A 13 0.48 -1.01 7.03
C SER A 13 0.13 -2.39 7.58
N ALA A 14 -0.07 -3.35 6.71
CA ALA A 14 -0.39 -4.71 7.10
C ALA A 14 0.87 -5.58 7.21
N GLY A 15 0.79 -6.62 8.04
CA GLY A 15 1.80 -7.66 8.12
C GLY A 15 1.81 -8.59 6.90
N HIS A 16 2.39 -9.77 7.08
CA HIS A 16 2.44 -10.80 6.06
C HIS A 16 1.26 -11.75 6.17
N GLY A 17 0.60 -12.03 5.04
CA GLY A 17 -0.39 -13.08 4.91
C GLY A 17 0.24 -14.44 4.59
N PRO A 18 -0.59 -15.47 4.34
CA PRO A 18 -0.14 -16.81 4.00
C PRO A 18 0.73 -16.86 2.75
N LYS A 19 1.66 -17.82 2.75
CA LYS A 19 2.60 -18.13 1.67
C LYS A 19 2.43 -19.57 1.25
N GLY A 20 2.78 -19.89 0.02
CA GLY A 20 2.77 -21.28 -0.47
C GLY A 20 2.60 -21.34 -1.98
N GLY A 21 2.58 -22.53 -2.55
CA GLY A 21 2.31 -22.74 -3.97
C GLY A 21 0.91 -22.29 -4.35
N ILE A 22 0.74 -21.77 -5.55
CA ILE A 22 -0.49 -21.08 -6.00
C ILE A 22 -1.76 -21.95 -5.90
N LEU A 23 -1.65 -23.27 -6.11
CA LEU A 23 -2.77 -24.22 -6.01
C LEU A 23 -2.72 -25.08 -4.73
N GLU A 24 -1.72 -24.86 -3.87
CA GLU A 24 -1.51 -25.63 -2.64
C GLU A 24 -2.04 -24.89 -1.41
N ILE A 25 -2.25 -23.58 -1.53
CA ILE A 25 -2.82 -22.76 -0.47
C ILE A 25 -4.30 -23.09 -0.29
N SER A 26 -4.71 -23.33 0.97
CA SER A 26 -6.10 -23.62 1.31
C SER A 26 -7.03 -22.41 1.08
N ASP A 27 -8.34 -22.68 0.96
CA ASP A 27 -9.35 -21.62 0.89
C ASP A 27 -9.31 -20.71 2.11
N ASP A 28 -9.05 -21.27 3.30
CA ASP A 28 -8.89 -20.48 4.54
C ASP A 28 -7.70 -19.53 4.46
N ASP A 29 -6.59 -19.95 3.86
CA ASP A 29 -5.43 -19.09 3.62
C ASP A 29 -5.71 -18.03 2.58
N TRP A 30 -6.48 -18.32 1.53
CA TRP A 30 -6.96 -17.31 0.59
C TRP A 30 -7.82 -16.26 1.29
N ILE A 31 -8.80 -16.68 2.11
CA ILE A 31 -9.65 -15.78 2.89
C ILE A 31 -8.81 -14.91 3.83
N LYS A 32 -7.87 -15.51 4.55
CA LYS A 32 -6.94 -14.78 5.44
C LYS A 32 -6.06 -13.78 4.67
N GLY A 33 -5.57 -14.15 3.50
CA GLY A 33 -4.84 -13.24 2.62
C GLY A 33 -5.68 -12.04 2.20
N MET A 34 -6.92 -12.26 1.82
CA MET A 34 -7.89 -11.19 1.52
C MET A 34 -8.11 -10.26 2.72
N GLU A 35 -8.27 -10.82 3.91
CA GLU A 35 -8.46 -10.03 5.13
C GLU A 35 -7.26 -9.15 5.44
N VAL A 36 -6.04 -9.72 5.35
CA VAL A 36 -4.79 -9.02 5.69
C VAL A 36 -4.45 -7.95 4.66
N TYR A 37 -4.60 -8.22 3.36
CA TYR A 37 -4.07 -7.35 2.32
C TYR A 37 -5.09 -6.40 1.68
N PHE A 38 -6.38 -6.68 1.80
CA PHE A 38 -7.44 -5.91 1.15
C PHE A 38 -8.51 -5.42 2.12
N LEU A 39 -9.20 -6.33 2.83
CA LEU A 39 -10.33 -5.96 3.67
C LEU A 39 -9.93 -5.09 4.87
N ASN A 40 -8.70 -5.18 5.37
CA ASN A 40 -8.21 -4.27 6.41
C ASN A 40 -8.31 -2.80 5.96
N VAL A 41 -7.93 -2.50 4.72
CA VAL A 41 -8.03 -1.15 4.15
C VAL A 41 -9.48 -0.76 3.91
N VAL A 42 -10.30 -1.64 3.33
CA VAL A 42 -11.72 -1.38 3.08
C VAL A 42 -12.47 -1.09 4.38
N ARG A 43 -12.21 -1.89 5.43
CA ARG A 43 -12.83 -1.69 6.75
C ARG A 43 -12.40 -0.36 7.40
N ALA A 44 -11.11 -0.04 7.35
CA ALA A 44 -10.60 1.23 7.87
C ALA A 44 -11.16 2.43 7.08
N ALA A 45 -11.17 2.36 5.74
CA ALA A 45 -11.74 3.39 4.89
C ALA A 45 -13.23 3.63 5.19
N ARG A 46 -14.02 2.57 5.42
CA ARG A 46 -15.45 2.68 5.77
C ARG A 46 -15.68 3.49 7.05
N VAL A 47 -14.79 3.37 8.01
CA VAL A 47 -14.89 4.10 9.30
C VAL A 47 -14.41 5.54 9.15
N ILE A 48 -13.30 5.77 8.44
CA ILE A 48 -12.65 7.07 8.40
C ILE A 48 -13.28 8.05 7.40
N THR A 49 -13.79 7.54 6.27
CA THR A 49 -14.31 8.38 5.18
C THR A 49 -15.40 9.34 5.61
N PRO A 50 -16.42 8.96 6.41
CA PRO A 50 -17.44 9.90 6.87
C PRO A 50 -16.86 11.04 7.71
N ILE A 51 -15.78 10.80 8.44
CA ILE A 51 -15.09 11.82 9.25
C ILE A 51 -14.38 12.80 8.32
N MET A 52 -13.59 12.28 7.37
CA MET A 52 -12.86 13.10 6.40
C MET A 52 -13.79 13.88 5.47
N GLN A 53 -14.96 13.33 5.11
CA GLN A 53 -15.98 14.04 4.32
C GLN A 53 -16.52 15.26 5.06
N LYS A 54 -16.80 15.15 6.36
CA LYS A 54 -17.22 16.30 7.17
C LYS A 54 -16.13 17.36 7.29
N GLN A 55 -14.88 16.94 7.29
CA GLN A 55 -13.69 17.83 7.34
C GLN A 55 -13.41 18.48 5.98
N LYS A 56 -13.92 17.94 4.87
CA LYS A 56 -13.54 18.27 3.50
C LYS A 56 -12.02 18.18 3.27
N ASN A 57 -11.39 17.23 3.94
CA ASN A 57 -9.96 16.96 3.84
C ASN A 57 -9.60 15.59 4.38
N GLY A 58 -8.68 14.89 3.70
CA GLY A 58 -8.12 13.63 4.20
C GLY A 58 -7.09 13.01 3.26
N SER A 59 -6.13 12.30 3.84
CA SER A 59 -5.14 11.52 3.08
C SER A 59 -5.08 10.09 3.61
N ILE A 60 -5.34 9.10 2.75
CA ILE A 60 -5.22 7.68 3.06
C ILE A 60 -4.02 7.13 2.30
N ILE A 61 -3.08 6.52 3.01
CA ILE A 61 -1.84 6.00 2.46
C ILE A 61 -1.73 4.52 2.81
N ASN A 62 -1.63 3.67 1.81
CA ASN A 62 -1.52 2.22 2.00
C ASN A 62 -0.10 1.77 1.68
N ILE A 63 0.57 1.11 2.62
CA ILE A 63 1.85 0.45 2.36
C ILE A 63 1.56 -0.90 1.72
N SER A 64 1.81 -0.98 0.42
CA SER A 64 1.57 -2.15 -0.42
C SER A 64 2.88 -2.87 -0.77
N THR A 65 3.10 -3.20 -2.03
CA THR A 65 4.32 -3.85 -2.52
C THR A 65 4.50 -3.65 -4.03
N PHE A 66 5.75 -3.63 -4.50
CA PHE A 66 6.06 -3.67 -5.93
C PHE A 66 5.53 -4.93 -6.64
N ALA A 67 5.24 -6.01 -5.89
CA ALA A 67 4.74 -7.27 -6.42
C ALA A 67 3.34 -7.19 -7.07
N ILE A 68 2.67 -6.04 -7.04
CA ILE A 68 1.47 -5.84 -7.87
C ILE A 68 1.83 -5.75 -9.36
N PHE A 69 3.05 -5.34 -9.70
CA PHE A 69 3.58 -5.28 -11.07
C PHE A 69 4.47 -6.47 -11.40
N GLU A 70 5.15 -7.05 -10.41
CA GLU A 70 6.07 -8.18 -10.53
C GLU A 70 5.61 -9.30 -9.58
N PRO A 71 4.48 -9.98 -9.87
CA PRO A 71 3.94 -11.01 -8.98
C PRO A 71 4.88 -12.22 -8.88
N ASP A 72 4.99 -12.78 -7.67
CA ASP A 72 5.80 -13.95 -7.37
C ASP A 72 4.88 -15.12 -6.99
N SER A 73 5.08 -16.27 -7.62
CA SER A 73 4.28 -17.49 -7.39
C SER A 73 4.34 -18.02 -5.95
N ASN A 74 5.36 -17.65 -5.17
CA ASN A 74 5.46 -18.01 -3.76
C ASN A 74 4.63 -17.11 -2.82
N PHE A 75 4.06 -16.02 -3.35
CA PHE A 75 3.26 -15.04 -2.60
C PHE A 75 1.93 -14.74 -3.30
N PRO A 76 1.15 -15.76 -3.70
CA PRO A 76 -0.01 -15.58 -4.56
C PRO A 76 -1.10 -14.71 -3.92
N THR A 77 -1.38 -14.88 -2.62
CA THR A 77 -2.36 -14.05 -1.90
C THR A 77 -1.94 -12.58 -1.85
N SER A 78 -0.65 -12.31 -1.65
CA SER A 78 -0.11 -10.94 -1.66
C SER A 78 -0.26 -10.30 -3.03
N GLY A 79 0.15 -10.97 -4.11
CA GLY A 79 0.02 -10.48 -5.48
C GLY A 79 -1.43 -10.19 -5.84
N ALA A 80 -2.34 -11.15 -5.62
CA ALA A 80 -3.75 -11.04 -5.96
C ALA A 80 -4.45 -9.89 -5.21
N PHE A 81 -4.38 -9.88 -3.87
CA PHE A 81 -5.17 -8.95 -3.08
C PHE A 81 -4.57 -7.54 -3.02
N ARG A 82 -3.27 -7.38 -3.18
CA ARG A 82 -2.66 -6.06 -3.30
C ARG A 82 -2.89 -5.45 -4.69
N SER A 83 -3.04 -6.27 -5.74
CA SER A 83 -3.53 -5.80 -7.05
C SER A 83 -5.00 -5.35 -6.96
N SER A 84 -5.83 -6.09 -6.21
CA SER A 84 -7.20 -5.65 -5.91
C SER A 84 -7.23 -4.33 -5.14
N LEU A 85 -6.29 -4.13 -4.19
CA LEU A 85 -6.14 -2.87 -3.47
C LEU A 85 -5.73 -1.72 -4.41
N ALA A 86 -4.89 -1.98 -5.40
CA ALA A 86 -4.50 -0.96 -6.39
C ALA A 86 -5.73 -0.46 -7.18
N ALA A 87 -6.58 -1.37 -7.64
CA ALA A 87 -7.83 -1.04 -8.31
C ALA A 87 -8.82 -0.32 -7.37
N PHE A 88 -8.97 -0.80 -6.13
CA PHE A 88 -9.81 -0.15 -5.12
C PHE A 88 -9.37 1.28 -4.84
N THR A 89 -8.06 1.53 -4.74
CA THR A 89 -7.50 2.86 -4.52
C THR A 89 -7.92 3.84 -5.62
N LYS A 90 -7.93 3.40 -6.87
CA LYS A 90 -8.40 4.23 -7.99
C LYS A 90 -9.91 4.50 -7.91
N ILE A 91 -10.72 3.47 -7.69
CA ILE A 91 -12.18 3.59 -7.53
C ILE A 91 -12.52 4.54 -6.36
N TYR A 92 -11.81 4.39 -5.24
CA TYR A 92 -11.99 5.26 -4.07
C TYR A 92 -11.68 6.72 -4.38
N SER A 93 -10.54 6.97 -5.04
CA SER A 93 -10.13 8.32 -5.43
C SER A 93 -11.13 8.99 -6.34
N ASP A 94 -11.63 8.29 -7.36
CA ASP A 94 -12.63 8.84 -8.28
C ASP A 94 -13.93 9.24 -7.55
N LYS A 95 -14.30 8.49 -6.51
CA LYS A 95 -15.52 8.75 -5.75
C LYS A 95 -15.39 9.92 -4.78
N TYR A 96 -14.23 10.05 -4.11
CA TYR A 96 -14.10 10.96 -2.96
C TYR A 96 -13.17 12.15 -3.18
N ALA A 97 -12.59 12.31 -4.38
CA ALA A 97 -11.73 13.45 -4.71
C ALA A 97 -12.45 14.81 -4.57
N THR A 98 -13.75 14.88 -4.88
CA THR A 98 -14.56 16.11 -4.72
C THR A 98 -14.73 16.53 -3.26
N ASP A 99 -14.51 15.61 -2.31
CA ASP A 99 -14.48 15.89 -0.88
C ASP A 99 -13.08 16.24 -0.37
N ASN A 100 -12.11 16.41 -1.31
CA ASN A 100 -10.68 16.61 -1.00
C ASN A 100 -10.09 15.45 -0.17
N ILE A 101 -10.56 14.22 -0.43
CA ILE A 101 -10.02 13.00 0.19
C ILE A 101 -9.21 12.25 -0.84
N ARG A 102 -7.94 12.02 -0.53
CA ARG A 102 -6.98 11.34 -1.39
C ARG A 102 -6.68 9.94 -0.88
N MET A 103 -6.46 8.97 -1.78
CA MET A 103 -5.97 7.65 -1.43
C MET A 103 -4.86 7.26 -2.39
N ASN A 104 -3.71 6.83 -1.86
CA ASN A 104 -2.57 6.39 -2.64
C ASN A 104 -1.93 5.14 -2.02
N ASN A 105 -1.30 4.33 -2.85
CA ASN A 105 -0.48 3.21 -2.43
C ASN A 105 1.01 3.53 -2.61
N ILE A 106 1.82 3.23 -1.62
CA ILE A 106 3.27 3.17 -1.75
C ILE A 106 3.64 1.69 -1.99
N LEU A 107 4.51 1.47 -2.96
CA LEU A 107 4.96 0.14 -3.37
C LEU A 107 6.45 -0.02 -3.08
N PRO A 108 6.82 -0.38 -1.83
CA PRO A 108 8.20 -0.62 -1.50
C PRO A 108 8.78 -1.82 -2.25
N GLY A 109 10.06 -1.73 -2.61
CA GLY A 109 10.89 -2.87 -2.97
C GLY A 109 11.37 -3.61 -1.73
N PHE A 110 12.63 -4.09 -1.75
CA PHE A 110 13.27 -4.70 -0.59
C PHE A 110 13.80 -3.61 0.35
N ILE A 111 13.38 -3.65 1.61
CA ILE A 111 13.65 -2.63 2.63
C ILE A 111 14.46 -3.24 3.78
N ASP A 112 15.31 -2.44 4.40
CA ASP A 112 16.26 -2.81 5.46
C ASP A 112 15.61 -3.20 6.81
N SER A 113 14.29 -3.17 6.88
CA SER A 113 13.52 -3.80 7.96
C SER A 113 13.60 -5.34 7.96
N LEU A 114 14.11 -5.93 6.88
CA LEU A 114 14.33 -7.36 6.71
C LEU A 114 15.81 -7.66 6.44
N PRO A 115 16.31 -8.87 6.83
CA PRO A 115 17.69 -9.27 6.52
C PRO A 115 17.99 -9.19 5.02
N THR A 116 19.14 -8.61 4.70
CA THR A 116 19.60 -8.50 3.32
C THR A 116 19.99 -9.87 2.75
N LYS A 117 19.56 -10.15 1.52
CA LYS A 117 19.91 -11.35 0.78
C LYS A 117 20.58 -10.98 -0.54
N GLU A 118 21.72 -11.59 -0.82
CA GLU A 118 22.52 -11.38 -2.03
C GLU A 118 21.71 -11.58 -3.33
N GLU A 119 20.84 -12.59 -3.35
CA GLU A 119 19.99 -12.90 -4.51
C GLU A 119 19.04 -11.74 -4.88
N PHE A 120 18.57 -10.98 -3.88
CA PHE A 120 17.71 -9.82 -4.10
C PHE A 120 18.52 -8.57 -4.44
N LEU A 121 19.71 -8.38 -3.82
CA LEU A 121 20.61 -7.28 -4.18
C LEU A 121 20.97 -7.29 -5.67
N LYS A 122 21.21 -8.48 -6.25
CA LYS A 122 21.53 -8.61 -7.68
C LYS A 122 20.41 -8.08 -8.58
N LYS A 123 19.15 -8.20 -8.15
CA LYS A 123 17.97 -7.77 -8.91
C LYS A 123 17.70 -6.26 -8.81
N ILE A 124 18.17 -5.59 -7.75
CA ILE A 124 17.92 -4.17 -7.51
C ILE A 124 18.93 -3.33 -8.31
N PRO A 125 18.51 -2.42 -9.22
CA PRO A 125 19.41 -1.53 -9.94
C PRO A 125 20.28 -0.67 -9.03
N LEU A 126 19.73 -0.11 -7.94
CA LEU A 126 20.49 0.68 -6.95
C LEU A 126 21.45 -0.13 -6.08
N LYS A 127 21.52 -1.48 -6.22
CA LYS A 127 22.45 -2.39 -5.53
C LYS A 127 22.44 -2.30 -4.00
N ARG A 128 21.35 -1.85 -3.42
CA ARG A 128 21.10 -1.83 -1.99
C ARG A 128 19.63 -1.99 -1.69
N TYR A 129 19.32 -2.39 -0.47
CA TYR A 129 17.96 -2.27 0.07
C TYR A 129 17.64 -0.79 0.31
N GLY A 130 16.36 -0.44 0.15
CA GLY A 130 15.84 0.84 0.59
C GLY A 130 15.84 0.93 2.12
N LYS A 131 15.93 2.14 2.65
CA LYS A 131 15.79 2.41 4.08
C LYS A 131 14.31 2.62 4.44
N VAL A 132 13.92 2.23 5.65
CA VAL A 132 12.59 2.56 6.19
C VAL A 132 12.33 4.07 6.09
N SER A 133 13.35 4.90 6.35
CA SER A 133 13.24 6.37 6.24
C SER A 133 12.92 6.86 4.82
N GLU A 134 13.36 6.15 3.78
CA GLU A 134 13.04 6.52 2.39
C GLU A 134 11.55 6.28 2.07
N ILE A 135 10.96 5.24 2.68
CA ILE A 135 9.51 5.02 2.61
C ILE A 135 8.77 6.10 3.42
N SER A 136 9.24 6.41 4.64
CA SER A 136 8.62 7.42 5.50
C SER A 136 8.62 8.81 4.86
N SER A 137 9.66 9.18 4.12
CA SER A 137 9.71 10.47 3.40
C SER A 137 8.63 10.58 2.32
N VAL A 138 8.32 9.47 1.63
CA VAL A 138 7.21 9.45 0.65
C VAL A 138 5.85 9.50 1.36
N VAL A 139 5.71 8.82 2.51
CA VAL A 139 4.51 8.93 3.35
C VAL A 139 4.29 10.38 3.79
N GLU A 140 5.34 11.04 4.27
CA GLU A 140 5.30 12.45 4.71
C GLU A 140 4.89 13.37 3.57
N MET A 141 5.48 13.22 2.39
CA MET A 141 5.09 13.97 1.20
C MET A 141 3.62 13.79 0.87
N LEU A 142 3.11 12.55 0.83
CA LEU A 142 1.71 12.27 0.52
C LEU A 142 0.74 12.74 1.61
N ALA A 143 1.19 12.85 2.85
CA ALA A 143 0.42 13.35 3.98
C ALA A 143 0.35 14.88 4.03
N SER A 144 1.28 15.57 3.37
CA SER A 144 1.43 17.03 3.37
C SER A 144 0.83 17.68 2.12
N GLU A 145 0.95 19.01 2.04
CA GLU A 145 0.60 19.82 0.87
C GLU A 145 1.39 19.42 -0.38
N GLY A 146 2.61 18.87 -0.23
CA GLY A 146 3.40 18.35 -1.35
C GLY A 146 2.70 17.22 -2.12
N GLY A 147 1.79 16.49 -1.46
CA GLY A 147 0.97 15.46 -2.08
C GLY A 147 -0.43 15.90 -2.52
N ALA A 148 -0.78 17.19 -2.42
CA ALA A 148 -2.15 17.68 -2.60
C ALA A 148 -2.77 17.34 -3.96
N TYR A 149 -1.98 17.22 -5.01
CA TYR A 149 -2.45 16.86 -6.36
C TYR A 149 -2.19 15.40 -6.74
N ILE A 150 -1.86 14.55 -5.76
CA ILE A 150 -1.56 13.12 -5.96
C ILE A 150 -2.68 12.29 -5.33
N THR A 151 -3.46 11.59 -6.16
CA THR A 151 -4.50 10.65 -5.70
C THR A 151 -4.69 9.51 -6.70
N GLY A 152 -5.12 8.35 -6.22
CA GLY A 152 -5.37 7.15 -7.03
C GLY A 152 -4.10 6.47 -7.55
N GLN A 153 -2.92 6.78 -6.98
CA GLN A 153 -1.64 6.36 -7.51
C GLN A 153 -1.06 5.13 -6.80
N ASN A 154 -0.26 4.39 -7.55
CA ASN A 154 0.57 3.29 -7.08
C ASN A 154 2.03 3.70 -7.24
N ILE A 155 2.62 4.29 -6.19
CA ILE A 155 3.93 4.94 -6.23
C ILE A 155 5.01 3.94 -5.87
N ARG A 156 5.88 3.60 -6.81
CA ARG A 156 7.00 2.69 -6.62
C ARG A 156 8.15 3.38 -5.88
N VAL A 157 8.63 2.72 -4.82
CA VAL A 157 9.81 3.12 -4.03
C VAL A 157 10.65 1.85 -3.86
N ASP A 158 11.26 1.40 -4.94
CA ASP A 158 11.72 0.01 -5.09
C ASP A 158 13.17 -0.12 -5.62
N GLY A 159 13.91 0.99 -5.70
CA GLY A 159 15.28 0.98 -6.20
C GLY A 159 15.42 0.60 -7.68
N GLY A 160 14.31 0.67 -8.43
CA GLY A 160 14.27 0.36 -9.86
C GLY A 160 14.07 -1.14 -10.17
N ILE A 161 13.63 -1.96 -9.21
CA ILE A 161 13.46 -3.39 -9.42
C ILE A 161 12.31 -3.71 -10.40
N THR A 162 11.23 -2.94 -10.36
CA THR A 162 10.08 -3.10 -11.27
C THR A 162 10.46 -2.73 -12.71
N ARG A 163 10.20 -3.63 -13.65
CA ARG A 163 10.57 -3.47 -15.06
C ARG A 163 9.52 -2.77 -15.92
N SER A 164 8.25 -2.82 -15.53
CA SER A 164 7.17 -2.14 -16.26
C SER A 164 7.31 -0.61 -16.17
N VAL A 165 6.95 0.08 -17.23
CA VAL A 165 6.88 1.54 -17.33
C VAL A 165 5.44 2.02 -17.18
#